data_4aabea8b57f657dc597732fd3c373b64
#
_entry.id   4aabea8b57f657dc597732fd3c373b64
#
_cell.length_a   1.000
_cell.length_b   1.000
_cell.length_c   1.000
_cell.angle_alpha   90.00
_cell.angle_beta   90.00
_cell.angle_gamma   90.00
#
_symmetry.space_group_name_H-M   'P 1'
#
loop_
_entity.id
_entity.type
_entity.pdbx_description
1 polymer ?
#
loop_
_entity_poly.entity_id
_entity_poly.type
_entity_poly.pdbx_seq_one_letter_code
_entity_poly.pdbx_strand_id
1 'polypeptide(L)'
;ADRQVVVVREAQELSRTIDKIESYVENPQPTTVLVFAYKYKTLDKRKKVTKLLDKHGVVFESKKMYDNQVGTWISRVLQGKGYSIEPKANAMLVEFLGNDLSRISNELNKLQIILPKGHTINPKDIEENIGFSKDFNVFELQNALGSRNQLKAYQIAQYFADNPKDNPMVVTTSLVFSFFIKLLKYHGLKDKNPKNVAAVLGVSPYFLKDYDVALKNYPMKKVSSIVATLRDIDVKSKGVGANSLPNHDLLKEMLVKIFN
;
A
#
# COMPACT_ATOMS: atom_id res chain seq x y z
N ALA A 1 23.85 -34.82 13.91
CA ALA A 1 24.22 -33.67 13.08
C ALA A 1 25.19 -32.80 13.87
N ASP A 2 26.28 -32.36 13.25
CA ASP A 2 27.31 -31.57 13.92
C ASP A 2 26.80 -30.14 14.28
N ARG A 3 25.70 -29.73 13.66
CA ARG A 3 25.02 -28.47 13.93
C ARG A 3 23.50 -28.58 13.74
N GLN A 4 22.74 -27.79 14.48
CA GLN A 4 21.29 -27.70 14.36
C GLN A 4 20.82 -26.27 14.31
N VAL A 5 19.65 -26.05 13.65
CA VAL A 5 18.95 -24.77 13.62
C VAL A 5 17.60 -24.95 14.29
N VAL A 6 17.33 -24.14 15.30
CA VAL A 6 16.03 -24.12 16.01
C VAL A 6 15.36 -22.77 15.71
N VAL A 7 14.17 -22.82 15.12
CA VAL A 7 13.40 -21.61 14.78
C VAL A 7 12.14 -21.55 15.64
N VAL A 8 12.07 -20.57 16.52
CA VAL A 8 10.89 -20.27 17.32
C VAL A 8 10.04 -19.25 16.55
N ARG A 9 8.95 -19.74 15.95
CA ARG A 9 7.99 -18.90 15.22
C ARG A 9 7.02 -18.24 16.20
N GLU A 10 6.46 -17.09 15.80
CA GLU A 10 5.52 -16.29 16.60
C GLU A 10 6.05 -15.99 18.02
N ALA A 11 7.35 -15.71 18.13
CA ALA A 11 8.04 -15.51 19.40
C ALA A 11 7.53 -14.31 20.21
N GLN A 12 6.71 -13.41 19.62
CA GLN A 12 6.02 -12.34 20.34
C GLN A 12 5.01 -12.84 21.38
N GLU A 13 4.56 -14.10 21.27
CA GLU A 13 3.72 -14.73 22.29
C GLU A 13 4.50 -14.96 23.58
N LEU A 14 5.82 -15.10 23.49
CA LEU A 14 6.72 -15.21 24.63
C LEU A 14 7.06 -13.86 25.27
N SER A 15 6.48 -12.75 24.86
CA SER A 15 6.85 -11.40 25.32
C SER A 15 6.86 -11.20 26.83
N ARG A 16 6.02 -11.95 27.57
CA ARG A 16 5.96 -11.95 29.05
C ARG A 16 6.99 -12.85 29.73
N THR A 17 7.49 -13.83 29.01
CA THR A 17 8.36 -14.89 29.54
C THR A 17 9.73 -14.96 28.86
N ILE A 18 9.99 -14.06 27.92
CA ILE A 18 11.22 -14.05 27.12
C ILE A 18 12.47 -13.86 28.00
N ASP A 19 12.32 -13.23 29.16
CA ASP A 19 13.39 -13.07 30.14
C ASP A 19 13.97 -14.43 30.63
N LYS A 20 13.20 -15.52 30.53
CA LYS A 20 13.65 -16.86 30.92
C LYS A 20 14.77 -17.42 30.04
N ILE A 21 15.03 -16.83 28.87
CA ILE A 21 16.13 -17.28 27.98
C ILE A 21 17.48 -16.60 28.32
N GLU A 22 17.54 -15.71 29.31
CA GLU A 22 18.76 -14.96 29.63
C GLU A 22 19.97 -15.86 29.87
N SER A 23 19.82 -16.91 30.69
CA SER A 23 20.90 -17.86 30.99
C SER A 23 21.41 -18.60 29.74
N TYR A 24 20.50 -18.92 28.81
CA TYR A 24 20.89 -19.54 27.55
C TYR A 24 21.60 -18.56 26.62
N VAL A 25 21.16 -17.29 26.58
CA VAL A 25 21.78 -16.26 25.75
C VAL A 25 23.21 -15.94 26.25
N GLU A 26 23.45 -15.98 27.57
CA GLU A 26 24.77 -15.79 28.16
C GLU A 26 25.74 -16.96 27.83
N ASN A 27 25.23 -18.20 27.72
CA ASN A 27 26.01 -19.38 27.42
C ASN A 27 25.31 -20.28 26.36
N PRO A 28 25.28 -19.82 25.10
CA PRO A 28 24.57 -20.54 24.05
C PRO A 28 25.32 -21.82 23.66
N GLN A 29 24.56 -22.84 23.28
CA GLN A 29 25.13 -24.06 22.75
C GLN A 29 25.85 -23.81 21.42
N PRO A 30 27.17 -24.05 21.31
CA PRO A 30 27.95 -23.66 20.12
C PRO A 30 27.52 -24.36 18.82
N THR A 31 26.87 -25.52 18.92
CA THR A 31 26.37 -26.29 17.78
C THR A 31 24.95 -25.95 17.38
N THR A 32 24.33 -24.95 18.05
CA THR A 32 22.93 -24.58 17.82
C THR A 32 22.80 -23.12 17.34
N VAL A 33 22.16 -22.92 16.21
CA VAL A 33 21.67 -21.59 15.77
C VAL A 33 20.23 -21.47 16.23
N LEU A 34 19.96 -20.61 17.21
CA LEU A 34 18.61 -20.35 17.72
C LEU A 34 18.08 -19.03 17.12
N VAL A 35 16.96 -19.13 16.41
CA VAL A 35 16.32 -17.98 15.74
C VAL A 35 14.96 -17.72 16.36
N PHE A 36 14.72 -16.50 16.83
CA PHE A 36 13.40 -16.01 17.26
C PHE A 36 12.77 -15.16 16.19
N ALA A 37 11.70 -15.63 15.55
CA ALA A 37 10.88 -14.85 14.63
C ALA A 37 9.81 -14.06 15.43
N TYR A 38 10.17 -12.84 15.84
CA TYR A 38 9.35 -11.96 16.68
C TYR A 38 8.57 -10.98 15.80
N LYS A 39 7.27 -11.18 15.64
CA LYS A 39 6.42 -10.42 14.71
C LYS A 39 5.54 -9.40 15.42
N TYR A 40 5.17 -8.33 14.70
CA TYR A 40 4.17 -7.32 15.08
C TYR A 40 4.46 -6.52 16.36
N LYS A 41 5.52 -6.83 17.07
CA LYS A 41 5.97 -6.14 18.29
C LYS A 41 7.47 -5.95 18.22
N THR A 42 7.98 -5.00 18.98
CA THR A 42 9.42 -4.79 19.17
C THR A 42 9.85 -5.31 20.54
N LEU A 43 11.08 -5.78 20.64
CA LEU A 43 11.68 -6.11 21.93
C LEU A 43 11.86 -4.83 22.76
N ASP A 44 11.51 -4.88 24.03
CA ASP A 44 11.75 -3.75 24.95
C ASP A 44 13.26 -3.62 25.20
N LYS A 45 13.86 -2.57 24.65
CA LYS A 45 15.31 -2.29 24.75
C LYS A 45 15.80 -2.05 26.18
N ARG A 46 14.90 -1.82 27.12
CA ARG A 46 15.23 -1.63 28.55
C ARG A 46 15.50 -2.96 29.27
N LYS A 47 14.91 -4.06 28.74
CA LYS A 47 15.04 -5.38 29.34
C LYS A 47 16.46 -5.91 29.23
N LYS A 48 16.91 -6.64 30.28
CA LYS A 48 18.24 -7.28 30.34
C LYS A 48 18.41 -8.27 29.18
N VAL A 49 17.40 -9.09 28.90
CA VAL A 49 17.42 -10.07 27.80
C VAL A 49 17.69 -9.41 26.45
N THR A 50 17.12 -8.23 26.16
CA THR A 50 17.34 -7.53 24.88
C THR A 50 18.79 -7.08 24.76
N LYS A 51 19.38 -6.55 25.86
CA LYS A 51 20.78 -6.16 25.89
C LYS A 51 21.74 -7.34 25.73
N LEU A 52 21.37 -8.49 26.30
CA LEU A 52 22.15 -9.74 26.15
C LEU A 52 22.08 -10.25 24.71
N LEU A 53 20.90 -10.21 24.08
CA LEU A 53 20.73 -10.57 22.68
C LEU A 53 21.55 -9.69 21.73
N ASP A 54 21.59 -8.37 21.98
CA ASP A 54 22.43 -7.44 21.21
C ASP A 54 23.94 -7.73 21.39
N LYS A 55 24.34 -8.16 22.61
CA LYS A 55 25.74 -8.45 22.93
C LYS A 55 26.24 -9.79 22.39
N HIS A 56 25.41 -10.83 22.47
CA HIS A 56 25.81 -12.23 22.22
C HIS A 56 25.23 -12.81 20.93
N GLY A 57 24.33 -12.08 20.24
CA GLY A 57 23.65 -12.52 19.03
C GLY A 57 23.54 -11.43 17.98
N VAL A 58 22.62 -11.65 17.04
CA VAL A 58 22.28 -10.69 16.00
C VAL A 58 20.81 -10.30 16.16
N VAL A 59 20.55 -9.04 16.52
CA VAL A 59 19.17 -8.51 16.58
C VAL A 59 18.90 -7.73 15.30
N PHE A 60 18.01 -8.30 14.46
CA PHE A 60 17.57 -7.66 13.22
C PHE A 60 16.16 -7.10 13.39
N GLU A 61 16.02 -5.79 13.26
CA GLU A 61 14.72 -5.11 13.31
C GLU A 61 14.26 -4.73 11.89
N SER A 62 13.25 -5.44 11.38
CA SER A 62 12.60 -5.08 10.11
C SER A 62 11.49 -4.05 10.37
N LYS A 63 11.79 -2.78 10.13
CA LYS A 63 10.81 -1.69 10.25
C LYS A 63 9.94 -1.60 9.01
N LYS A 64 8.64 -1.27 9.23
CA LYS A 64 7.77 -0.93 8.10
C LYS A 64 8.36 0.26 7.33
N MET A 65 8.46 0.10 6.03
CA MET A 65 8.98 1.16 5.16
C MET A 65 7.94 2.26 4.97
N TYR A 66 8.37 3.51 4.96
CA TYR A 66 7.50 4.63 4.61
C TYR A 66 7.30 4.70 3.10
N ASP A 67 6.14 5.19 2.66
CA ASP A 67 5.75 5.23 1.24
C ASP A 67 6.79 5.94 0.36
N ASN A 68 7.41 7.02 0.85
CA ASN A 68 8.45 7.75 0.15
C ASN A 68 9.78 6.98 -0.04
N GLN A 69 9.96 5.87 0.65
CA GLN A 69 11.14 5.01 0.57
C GLN A 69 10.94 3.82 -0.38
N VAL A 70 9.69 3.46 -0.65
CA VAL A 70 9.33 2.26 -1.42
C VAL A 70 9.88 2.33 -2.84
N GLY A 71 9.76 3.48 -3.51
CA GLY A 71 10.28 3.65 -4.87
C GLY A 71 11.79 3.43 -4.97
N THR A 72 12.55 3.95 -4.01
CA THR A 72 14.01 3.72 -3.95
C THR A 72 14.33 2.25 -3.70
N TRP A 73 13.55 1.58 -2.86
CA TRP A 73 13.70 0.16 -2.58
C TRP A 73 13.42 -0.69 -3.82
N ILE A 74 12.34 -0.41 -4.57
CA ILE A 74 12.01 -1.08 -5.84
C ILE A 74 13.20 -0.99 -6.82
N SER A 75 13.72 0.22 -7.04
CA SER A 75 14.85 0.44 -7.95
C SER A 75 16.08 -0.36 -7.53
N ARG A 76 16.40 -0.40 -6.23
CA ARG A 76 17.53 -1.17 -5.71
C ARG A 76 17.36 -2.68 -5.89
N VAL A 77 16.15 -3.21 -5.62
CA VAL A 77 15.85 -4.64 -5.79
C VAL A 77 15.99 -5.04 -7.26
N LEU A 78 15.46 -4.25 -8.18
CA LEU A 78 15.54 -4.51 -9.61
C LEU A 78 17.00 -4.42 -10.11
N GLN A 79 17.74 -3.41 -9.69
CA GLN A 79 19.15 -3.24 -10.06
C GLN A 79 20.00 -4.45 -9.60
N GLY A 80 19.78 -4.94 -8.38
CA GLY A 80 20.45 -6.14 -7.86
C GLY A 80 20.15 -7.41 -8.66
N LYS A 81 19.11 -7.42 -9.47
CA LYS A 81 18.68 -8.53 -10.33
C LYS A 81 18.97 -8.27 -11.83
N GLY A 82 19.63 -7.16 -12.16
CA GLY A 82 20.02 -6.80 -13.52
C GLY A 82 18.91 -6.14 -14.34
N TYR A 83 17.93 -5.51 -13.69
CA TYR A 83 16.87 -4.73 -14.33
C TYR A 83 16.97 -3.25 -13.93
N SER A 84 16.41 -2.37 -14.76
CA SER A 84 16.14 -0.98 -14.41
C SER A 84 14.64 -0.68 -14.53
N ILE A 85 14.20 0.46 -14.00
CA ILE A 85 12.79 0.87 -14.05
C ILE A 85 12.70 2.36 -14.34
N GLU A 86 11.79 2.75 -15.22
CA GLU A 86 11.50 4.14 -15.47
C GLU A 86 10.84 4.80 -14.23
N PRO A 87 11.12 6.09 -13.96
CA PRO A 87 10.56 6.79 -12.80
C PRO A 87 9.02 6.76 -12.75
N LYS A 88 8.35 6.85 -13.91
CA LYS A 88 6.88 6.77 -13.99
C LYS A 88 6.38 5.37 -13.65
N ALA A 89 7.00 4.33 -14.19
CA ALA A 89 6.66 2.94 -13.89
C ALA A 89 6.85 2.61 -12.40
N ASN A 90 7.94 3.10 -11.81
CA ASN A 90 8.19 2.96 -10.38
C ASN A 90 7.11 3.67 -9.54
N ALA A 91 6.73 4.88 -9.91
CA ALA A 91 5.65 5.61 -9.24
C ALA A 91 4.31 4.87 -9.33
N MET A 92 4.01 4.26 -10.48
CA MET A 92 2.82 3.42 -10.65
C MET A 92 2.82 2.22 -9.68
N LEU A 93 3.94 1.50 -9.55
CA LEU A 93 4.06 0.39 -8.60
C LEU A 93 3.78 0.83 -7.16
N VAL A 94 4.38 1.95 -6.74
CA VAL A 94 4.17 2.49 -5.38
C VAL A 94 2.71 2.86 -5.16
N GLU A 95 2.09 3.54 -6.12
CA GLU A 95 0.69 3.96 -6.03
C GLU A 95 -0.25 2.73 -6.04
N PHE A 96 -0.01 1.73 -6.89
CA PHE A 96 -0.86 0.54 -7.02
C PHE A 96 -0.74 -0.45 -5.86
N LEU A 97 0.47 -0.64 -5.32
CA LEU A 97 0.77 -1.69 -4.36
C LEU A 97 0.96 -1.16 -2.94
N GLY A 98 1.09 0.16 -2.78
CA GLY A 98 1.35 0.81 -1.50
C GLY A 98 2.72 0.42 -0.95
N ASN A 99 2.80 0.18 0.36
CA ASN A 99 4.04 -0.16 1.07
C ASN A 99 4.12 -1.64 1.51
N ASP A 100 3.33 -2.51 0.90
CA ASP A 100 3.43 -3.96 1.11
C ASP A 100 4.57 -4.52 0.26
N LEU A 101 5.76 -4.63 0.87
CA LEU A 101 6.97 -5.10 0.20
C LEU A 101 6.85 -6.55 -0.30
N SER A 102 6.06 -7.39 0.37
CA SER A 102 5.84 -8.79 -0.05
C SER A 102 5.05 -8.82 -1.35
N ARG A 103 3.98 -8.05 -1.41
CA ARG A 103 3.15 -7.91 -2.61
C ARG A 103 3.97 -7.32 -3.76
N ILE A 104 4.71 -6.24 -3.51
CA ILE A 104 5.59 -5.63 -4.52
C ILE A 104 6.62 -6.64 -5.00
N SER A 105 7.30 -7.36 -4.11
CA SER A 105 8.30 -8.36 -4.47
C SER A 105 7.73 -9.45 -5.36
N ASN A 106 6.52 -9.92 -5.09
CA ASN A 106 5.84 -10.92 -5.91
C ASN A 106 5.56 -10.38 -7.33
N GLU A 107 5.10 -9.15 -7.45
CA GLU A 107 4.86 -8.51 -8.74
C GLU A 107 6.18 -8.31 -9.52
N LEU A 108 7.24 -7.84 -8.84
CA LEU A 108 8.56 -7.71 -9.46
C LEU A 108 9.11 -9.07 -9.93
N ASN A 109 8.89 -10.15 -9.18
CA ASN A 109 9.31 -11.49 -9.59
C ASN A 109 8.54 -11.96 -10.85
N LYS A 110 7.24 -11.68 -10.96
CA LYS A 110 6.48 -11.98 -12.18
C LYS A 110 7.04 -11.24 -13.39
N LEU A 111 7.32 -9.94 -13.27
CA LEU A 111 7.93 -9.16 -14.36
C LEU A 111 9.27 -9.76 -14.81
N GLN A 112 10.10 -10.24 -13.88
CA GLN A 112 11.40 -10.83 -14.19
C GLN A 112 11.30 -12.20 -14.91
N ILE A 113 10.18 -12.89 -14.79
CA ILE A 113 9.92 -14.15 -15.55
C ILE A 113 9.57 -13.82 -17.01
N ILE A 114 8.87 -12.71 -17.24
CA ILE A 114 8.30 -12.34 -18.54
C ILE A 114 9.29 -11.49 -19.35
N LEU A 115 10.01 -10.57 -18.69
CA LEU A 115 10.87 -9.60 -19.34
C LEU A 115 12.32 -10.10 -19.45
N PRO A 116 13.03 -9.82 -20.57
CA PRO A 116 14.41 -10.24 -20.73
C PRO A 116 15.33 -9.50 -19.75
N LYS A 117 16.43 -10.15 -19.34
CA LYS A 117 17.46 -9.52 -18.51
C LYS A 117 18.00 -8.24 -19.17
N GLY A 118 18.24 -7.22 -18.37
CA GLY A 118 18.71 -5.91 -18.86
C GLY A 118 17.59 -4.99 -19.34
N HIS A 119 16.33 -5.45 -19.34
CA HIS A 119 15.20 -4.63 -19.73
C HIS A 119 14.98 -3.46 -18.76
N THR A 120 14.64 -2.30 -19.32
CA THR A 120 14.17 -1.15 -18.54
C THR A 120 12.65 -1.20 -18.46
N ILE A 121 12.13 -1.54 -17.28
CA ILE A 121 10.69 -1.65 -17.03
C ILE A 121 10.03 -0.28 -17.22
N ASN A 122 9.11 -0.20 -18.15
CA ASN A 122 8.36 1.00 -18.49
C ASN A 122 6.90 0.93 -18.03
N PRO A 123 6.10 2.02 -18.10
CA PRO A 123 4.70 2.04 -17.69
C PRO A 123 3.84 0.98 -18.35
N LYS A 124 4.08 0.68 -19.63
CA LYS A 124 3.32 -0.33 -20.37
C LYS A 124 3.55 -1.74 -19.83
N ASP A 125 4.79 -2.05 -19.43
CA ASP A 125 5.08 -3.35 -18.80
C ASP A 125 4.31 -3.54 -17.49
N ILE A 126 4.12 -2.46 -16.71
CA ILE A 126 3.32 -2.48 -15.49
C ILE A 126 1.84 -2.71 -15.81
N GLU A 127 1.29 -1.96 -16.76
CA GLU A 127 -0.11 -2.05 -17.18
C GLU A 127 -0.47 -3.44 -17.72
N GLU A 128 0.42 -4.06 -18.50
CA GLU A 128 0.16 -5.33 -19.16
C GLU A 128 0.36 -6.56 -18.25
N ASN A 129 1.23 -6.47 -17.24
CA ASN A 129 1.69 -7.65 -16.50
C ASN A 129 1.34 -7.66 -15.01
N ILE A 130 0.98 -6.54 -14.40
CA ILE A 130 0.69 -6.46 -12.98
C ILE A 130 -0.82 -6.46 -12.70
N GLY A 131 -1.56 -7.39 -13.32
CA GLY A 131 -2.91 -7.82 -12.90
C GLY A 131 -3.98 -6.73 -12.70
N PHE A 132 -3.74 -5.50 -13.19
CA PHE A 132 -4.74 -4.44 -13.20
C PHE A 132 -5.33 -4.36 -14.61
N SER A 133 -6.65 -4.40 -14.70
CA SER A 133 -7.29 -4.08 -15.97
C SER A 133 -6.79 -2.70 -16.43
N LYS A 134 -6.29 -2.61 -17.66
CA LYS A 134 -5.77 -1.37 -18.22
C LYS A 134 -6.82 -0.26 -18.18
N ASP A 135 -8.07 -0.63 -18.42
CA ASP A 135 -9.18 0.29 -18.54
C ASP A 135 -10.07 0.38 -17.29
N PHE A 136 -10.01 -0.64 -16.40
CA PHE A 136 -10.90 -0.79 -15.25
C PHE A 136 -10.12 -1.10 -13.98
N ASN A 137 -9.52 -0.07 -13.39
CA ASN A 137 -8.83 -0.14 -12.10
C ASN A 137 -9.19 1.09 -11.25
N VAL A 138 -8.77 1.10 -9.99
CA VAL A 138 -9.12 2.19 -9.05
C VAL A 138 -8.55 3.55 -9.49
N PHE A 139 -7.42 3.58 -10.17
CA PHE A 139 -6.82 4.83 -10.64
C PHE A 139 -7.58 5.40 -11.83
N GLU A 140 -8.00 4.53 -12.74
CA GLU A 140 -8.92 4.94 -13.81
C GLU A 140 -10.26 5.41 -13.25
N LEU A 141 -10.74 4.81 -12.15
CA LEU A 141 -11.91 5.31 -11.43
C LEU A 141 -11.63 6.70 -10.84
N GLN A 142 -10.49 6.91 -10.17
CA GLN A 142 -10.11 8.21 -9.62
C GLN A 142 -9.97 9.28 -10.73
N ASN A 143 -9.37 8.92 -11.85
CA ASN A 143 -9.24 9.81 -13.03
C ASN A 143 -10.61 10.15 -13.60
N ALA A 144 -11.48 9.16 -13.76
CA ALA A 144 -12.85 9.36 -14.23
C ALA A 144 -13.66 10.24 -13.26
N LEU A 145 -13.52 10.02 -11.95
CA LEU A 145 -14.13 10.87 -10.93
C LEU A 145 -13.56 12.30 -11.00
N GLY A 146 -12.23 12.45 -10.99
CA GLY A 146 -11.54 13.73 -11.01
C GLY A 146 -11.90 14.58 -12.25
N SER A 147 -12.01 13.96 -13.41
CA SER A 147 -12.42 14.60 -14.66
C SER A 147 -13.94 14.71 -14.85
N ARG A 148 -14.74 14.22 -13.89
CA ARG A 148 -16.21 14.11 -13.97
C ARG A 148 -16.71 13.32 -15.18
N ASN A 149 -15.94 12.35 -15.64
CA ASN A 149 -16.36 11.41 -16.68
C ASN A 149 -17.29 10.33 -16.10
N GLN A 150 -18.58 10.66 -16.02
CA GLN A 150 -19.59 9.78 -15.41
C GLN A 150 -19.65 8.44 -16.10
N LEU A 151 -19.69 8.42 -17.45
CA LEU A 151 -19.81 7.19 -18.22
C LEU A 151 -18.69 6.20 -17.87
N LYS A 152 -17.45 6.65 -17.91
CA LYS A 152 -16.28 5.82 -17.58
C LYS A 152 -16.31 5.36 -16.11
N ALA A 153 -16.69 6.22 -15.17
CA ALA A 153 -16.80 5.86 -13.76
C ALA A 153 -17.85 4.75 -13.53
N TYR A 154 -19.02 4.83 -14.18
CA TYR A 154 -20.04 3.78 -14.09
C TYR A 154 -19.61 2.47 -14.75
N GLN A 155 -18.91 2.51 -15.88
CA GLN A 155 -18.35 1.32 -16.53
C GLN A 155 -17.34 0.60 -15.60
N ILE A 156 -16.45 1.37 -14.94
CA ILE A 156 -15.48 0.82 -13.99
C ILE A 156 -16.19 0.23 -12.75
N ALA A 157 -17.18 0.92 -12.21
CA ALA A 157 -17.95 0.43 -11.07
C ALA A 157 -18.72 -0.86 -11.39
N GLN A 158 -19.26 -0.97 -12.60
CA GLN A 158 -19.90 -2.21 -13.06
C GLN A 158 -18.88 -3.36 -13.15
N TYR A 159 -17.70 -3.11 -13.73
CA TYR A 159 -16.62 -4.10 -13.78
C TYR A 159 -16.19 -4.56 -12.38
N PHE A 160 -16.10 -3.63 -11.40
CA PHE A 160 -15.77 -3.98 -10.01
C PHE A 160 -16.85 -4.83 -9.35
N ALA A 161 -18.11 -4.52 -9.63
CA ALA A 161 -19.25 -5.29 -9.15
C ALA A 161 -19.25 -6.73 -9.67
N ASP A 162 -18.87 -6.89 -10.93
CA ASP A 162 -18.80 -8.20 -11.61
C ASP A 162 -17.55 -9.00 -11.18
N ASN A 163 -16.51 -8.31 -10.66
CA ASN A 163 -15.25 -8.92 -10.23
C ASN A 163 -14.90 -8.55 -8.76
N PRO A 164 -15.75 -8.91 -7.77
CA PRO A 164 -15.61 -8.43 -6.39
C PRO A 164 -14.42 -9.02 -5.63
N LYS A 165 -13.88 -10.16 -6.08
CA LYS A 165 -12.68 -10.78 -5.47
C LYS A 165 -11.43 -9.94 -5.75
N ASP A 166 -11.32 -9.42 -6.96
CA ASP A 166 -10.18 -8.61 -7.39
C ASP A 166 -10.34 -7.14 -6.98
N ASN A 167 -11.59 -6.69 -6.82
CA ASN A 167 -11.95 -5.32 -6.47
C ASN A 167 -12.86 -5.25 -5.23
N PRO A 168 -12.36 -5.58 -4.03
CA PRO A 168 -13.17 -5.56 -2.83
C PRO A 168 -13.69 -4.15 -2.52
N MET A 169 -14.99 -4.03 -2.21
CA MET A 169 -15.67 -2.75 -1.95
C MET A 169 -14.95 -1.90 -0.90
N VAL A 170 -14.50 -2.52 0.19
CA VAL A 170 -13.79 -1.81 1.29
C VAL A 170 -12.49 -1.18 0.78
N VAL A 171 -11.74 -1.87 -0.08
CA VAL A 171 -10.50 -1.35 -0.67
C VAL A 171 -10.81 -0.23 -1.64
N THR A 172 -11.79 -0.41 -2.53
CA THR A 172 -12.22 0.61 -3.50
C THR A 172 -12.67 1.89 -2.79
N THR A 173 -13.54 1.78 -1.79
CA THR A 173 -14.02 2.94 -1.01
C THR A 173 -12.88 3.66 -0.31
N SER A 174 -11.95 2.91 0.30
CA SER A 174 -10.78 3.47 0.99
C SER A 174 -9.87 4.27 0.04
N LEU A 175 -9.62 3.76 -1.16
CA LEU A 175 -8.77 4.43 -2.16
C LEU A 175 -9.45 5.67 -2.76
N VAL A 176 -10.77 5.61 -3.02
CA VAL A 176 -11.55 6.79 -3.43
C VAL A 176 -11.60 7.84 -2.32
N PHE A 177 -11.77 7.42 -1.08
CA PHE A 177 -11.71 8.31 0.09
C PHE A 177 -10.35 9.00 0.19
N SER A 178 -9.25 8.25 0.06
CA SER A 178 -7.90 8.80 0.06
C SER A 178 -7.68 9.86 -1.02
N PHE A 179 -8.20 9.62 -2.23
CA PHE A 179 -8.15 10.59 -3.32
C PHE A 179 -8.84 11.92 -2.95
N PHE A 180 -10.06 11.89 -2.42
CA PHE A 180 -10.79 13.10 -2.03
C PHE A 180 -10.19 13.77 -0.78
N ILE A 181 -9.59 13.03 0.15
CA ILE A 181 -8.84 13.61 1.27
C ILE A 181 -7.59 14.35 0.76
N LYS A 182 -6.86 13.78 -0.18
CA LYS A 182 -5.73 14.46 -0.83
C LYS A 182 -6.19 15.73 -1.54
N LEU A 183 -7.33 15.67 -2.24
CA LEU A 183 -7.91 16.84 -2.89
C LEU A 183 -8.34 17.94 -1.90
N LEU A 184 -8.90 17.55 -0.75
CA LEU A 184 -9.24 18.48 0.33
C LEU A 184 -7.98 19.16 0.91
N LYS A 185 -6.91 18.40 1.12
CA LYS A 185 -5.60 18.94 1.51
C LYS A 185 -5.07 19.92 0.48
N TYR A 186 -5.18 19.60 -0.82
CA TYR A 186 -4.75 20.48 -1.91
C TYR A 186 -5.47 21.83 -1.87
N HIS A 187 -6.79 21.83 -1.65
CA HIS A 187 -7.55 23.09 -1.49
C HIS A 187 -7.02 23.96 -0.35
N GLY A 188 -6.60 23.35 0.77
CA GLY A 188 -6.09 24.06 1.93
C GLY A 188 -4.64 24.57 1.81
N LEU A 189 -3.91 24.17 0.76
CA LEU A 189 -2.53 24.59 0.59
C LEU A 189 -2.42 26.06 0.18
N LYS A 190 -1.59 26.82 0.90
CA LYS A 190 -1.20 28.20 0.53
C LYS A 190 -0.16 28.18 -0.60
N ASP A 191 0.87 27.37 -0.46
CA ASP A 191 1.90 27.18 -1.49
C ASP A 191 1.51 26.01 -2.41
N LYS A 192 1.16 26.34 -3.64
CA LYS A 192 0.77 25.41 -4.70
C LYS A 192 1.90 25.08 -5.67
N ASN A 193 3.16 25.29 -5.27
CA ASN A 193 4.29 24.82 -6.05
C ASN A 193 4.20 23.30 -6.23
N PRO A 194 4.36 22.74 -7.45
CA PRO A 194 4.19 21.33 -7.72
C PRO A 194 5.02 20.40 -6.82
N LYS A 195 6.24 20.79 -6.46
CA LYS A 195 7.10 20.02 -5.56
C LYS A 195 6.53 19.95 -4.14
N ASN A 196 6.01 21.08 -3.63
CA ASN A 196 5.36 21.13 -2.32
C ASN A 196 4.04 20.36 -2.32
N VAL A 197 3.21 20.55 -3.36
CA VAL A 197 1.94 19.82 -3.50
C VAL A 197 2.19 18.31 -3.50
N ALA A 198 3.11 17.82 -4.33
CA ALA A 198 3.46 16.39 -4.39
C ALA A 198 3.87 15.84 -3.02
N ALA A 199 4.71 16.58 -2.29
CA ALA A 199 5.19 16.18 -0.98
C ALA A 199 4.05 16.13 0.07
N VAL A 200 3.18 17.15 0.11
CA VAL A 200 2.08 17.23 1.09
C VAL A 200 0.98 16.21 0.80
N LEU A 201 0.66 15.98 -0.48
CA LEU A 201 -0.32 14.97 -0.87
C LEU A 201 0.23 13.55 -0.77
N GLY A 202 1.55 13.37 -0.71
CA GLY A 202 2.19 12.07 -0.75
C GLY A 202 1.95 11.35 -2.07
N VAL A 203 2.00 12.10 -3.20
CA VAL A 203 1.81 11.56 -4.55
C VAL A 203 3.03 11.83 -5.41
N SER A 204 3.25 10.97 -6.40
CA SER A 204 4.29 11.25 -7.38
C SER A 204 3.94 12.49 -8.23
N PRO A 205 4.90 13.36 -8.56
CA PRO A 205 4.68 14.50 -9.43
C PRO A 205 4.02 14.15 -10.78
N TYR A 206 4.18 12.92 -11.25
CA TYR A 206 3.58 12.43 -12.50
C TYR A 206 2.04 12.41 -12.47
N PHE A 207 1.44 12.32 -11.28
CA PHE A 207 -0.02 12.28 -11.11
C PHE A 207 -0.64 13.62 -10.71
N LEU A 208 0.17 14.68 -10.51
CA LEU A 208 -0.34 15.98 -10.08
C LEU A 208 -1.34 16.58 -11.07
N LYS A 209 -1.14 16.34 -12.37
CA LYS A 209 -2.06 16.82 -13.42
C LYS A 209 -3.50 16.36 -13.19
N ASP A 210 -3.68 15.13 -12.72
CA ASP A 210 -5.00 14.55 -12.47
C ASP A 210 -5.66 15.22 -11.25
N TYR A 211 -4.87 15.53 -10.22
CA TYR A 211 -5.32 16.31 -9.08
C TYR A 211 -5.63 17.77 -9.44
N ASP A 212 -4.88 18.40 -10.37
CA ASP A 212 -5.16 19.74 -10.88
C ASP A 212 -6.50 19.81 -11.62
N VAL A 213 -6.81 18.77 -12.41
CA VAL A 213 -8.11 18.63 -13.09
C VAL A 213 -9.22 18.47 -12.06
N ALA A 214 -9.04 17.59 -11.08
CA ALA A 214 -10.02 17.36 -10.04
C ALA A 214 -10.25 18.61 -9.17
N LEU A 215 -9.20 19.35 -8.84
CA LEU A 215 -9.29 20.60 -8.06
C LEU A 215 -10.20 21.64 -8.73
N LYS A 216 -10.15 21.74 -10.06
CA LYS A 216 -11.02 22.63 -10.84
C LYS A 216 -12.47 22.17 -10.86
N ASN A 217 -12.69 20.87 -10.90
CA ASN A 217 -14.01 20.26 -11.03
C ASN A 217 -14.78 20.13 -9.71
N TYR A 218 -14.09 20.16 -8.58
CA TYR A 218 -14.67 19.97 -7.25
C TYR A 218 -14.27 21.10 -6.31
N PRO A 219 -15.14 22.11 -6.09
CA PRO A 219 -14.91 23.12 -5.06
C PRO A 219 -14.77 22.51 -3.67
N MET A 220 -14.04 23.13 -2.76
CA MET A 220 -13.72 22.63 -1.43
C MET A 220 -14.97 22.15 -0.65
N LYS A 221 -16.07 22.91 -0.70
CA LYS A 221 -17.34 22.55 -0.06
C LYS A 221 -17.88 21.21 -0.59
N LYS A 222 -17.80 21.01 -1.93
CA LYS A 222 -18.24 19.77 -2.55
C LYS A 222 -17.34 18.59 -2.15
N VAL A 223 -16.03 18.78 -2.13
CA VAL A 223 -15.07 17.75 -1.65
C VAL A 223 -15.38 17.35 -0.21
N SER A 224 -15.64 18.31 0.68
CA SER A 224 -16.01 18.03 2.07
C SER A 224 -17.29 17.20 2.18
N SER A 225 -18.33 17.51 1.38
CA SER A 225 -19.57 16.72 1.32
C SER A 225 -19.31 15.29 0.80
N ILE A 226 -18.47 15.13 -0.22
CA ILE A 226 -18.10 13.82 -0.76
C ILE A 226 -17.37 12.98 0.30
N VAL A 227 -16.45 13.58 1.05
CA VAL A 227 -15.71 12.89 2.13
C VAL A 227 -16.69 12.35 3.19
N ALA A 228 -17.69 13.15 3.59
CA ALA A 228 -18.74 12.71 4.52
C ALA A 228 -19.55 11.54 3.93
N THR A 229 -19.95 11.65 2.67
CA THR A 229 -20.65 10.58 1.94
C THR A 229 -19.86 9.27 1.91
N LEU A 230 -18.57 9.35 1.58
CA LEU A 230 -17.69 8.17 1.49
C LEU A 230 -17.54 7.46 2.84
N ARG A 231 -17.50 8.23 3.95
CA ARG A 231 -17.53 7.65 5.29
C ARG A 231 -18.81 6.86 5.53
N ASP A 232 -19.97 7.39 5.13
CA ASP A 232 -21.25 6.72 5.30
C ASP A 232 -21.35 5.45 4.45
N ILE A 233 -20.81 5.48 3.22
CA ILE A 233 -20.70 4.30 2.34
C ILE A 233 -19.77 3.24 2.96
N ASP A 234 -18.63 3.64 3.53
CA ASP A 234 -17.71 2.72 4.20
C ASP A 234 -18.38 2.01 5.39
N VAL A 235 -19.13 2.75 6.20
CA VAL A 235 -19.89 2.21 7.34
C VAL A 235 -20.95 1.21 6.85
N LYS A 236 -21.72 1.54 5.81
CA LYS A 236 -22.70 0.65 5.19
C LYS A 236 -22.06 -0.62 4.62
N SER A 237 -20.89 -0.49 3.98
CA SER A 237 -20.16 -1.64 3.39
C SER A 237 -19.72 -2.66 4.43
N LYS A 238 -19.61 -2.25 5.69
CA LYS A 238 -19.26 -3.08 6.86
C LYS A 238 -20.51 -3.61 7.61
N GLY A 239 -21.70 -3.40 7.04
CA GLY A 239 -22.97 -3.90 7.60
C GLY A 239 -23.53 -3.08 8.78
N VAL A 240 -22.99 -1.89 9.05
CA VAL A 240 -23.48 -1.03 10.14
C VAL A 240 -24.60 -0.11 9.60
N GLY A 241 -25.80 -0.20 10.21
CA GLY A 241 -26.92 0.71 9.92
C GLY A 241 -27.65 0.46 8.59
N ALA A 242 -27.37 -0.64 7.90
CA ALA A 242 -28.12 -1.09 6.73
C ALA A 242 -28.29 -2.60 6.77
N ASN A 243 -29.46 -3.12 6.42
CA ASN A 243 -29.57 -4.48 5.93
C ASN A 243 -28.60 -4.62 4.78
N SER A 244 -27.80 -5.69 4.71
CA SER A 244 -26.67 -5.88 3.79
C SER A 244 -27.04 -5.51 2.34
N LEU A 245 -26.71 -4.27 1.96
CA LEU A 245 -26.86 -3.85 0.57
C LEU A 245 -25.79 -4.54 -0.27
N PRO A 246 -26.10 -5.04 -1.46
CA PRO A 246 -25.11 -5.58 -2.38
C PRO A 246 -24.05 -4.53 -2.69
N ASN A 247 -22.79 -4.97 -2.82
CA ASN A 247 -21.66 -4.08 -3.16
C ASN A 247 -21.91 -3.26 -4.45
N HIS A 248 -22.62 -3.83 -5.41
CA HIS A 248 -23.03 -3.18 -6.63
C HIS A 248 -23.91 -1.95 -6.39
N ASP A 249 -24.88 -2.03 -5.49
CA ASP A 249 -25.77 -0.93 -5.18
C ASP A 249 -25.03 0.17 -4.40
N LEU A 250 -24.12 -0.22 -3.49
CA LEU A 250 -23.28 0.73 -2.77
C LEU A 250 -22.31 1.47 -3.70
N LEU A 251 -21.73 0.80 -4.70
CA LEU A 251 -20.89 1.45 -5.72
C LEU A 251 -21.69 2.46 -6.52
N LYS A 252 -22.91 2.11 -6.96
CA LYS A 252 -23.80 3.05 -7.67
C LYS A 252 -24.21 4.22 -6.78
N GLU A 253 -24.61 3.97 -5.52
CA GLU A 253 -24.95 5.03 -4.57
C GLU A 253 -23.78 6.00 -4.38
N MET A 254 -22.56 5.45 -4.24
CA MET A 254 -21.34 6.23 -4.13
C MET A 254 -21.16 7.19 -5.33
N LEU A 255 -21.25 6.67 -6.55
CA LEU A 255 -21.07 7.47 -7.76
C LEU A 255 -22.14 8.55 -7.90
N VAL A 256 -23.43 8.19 -7.70
CA VAL A 256 -24.53 9.16 -7.73
C VAL A 256 -24.27 10.33 -6.80
N LYS A 257 -23.86 10.04 -5.55
CA LYS A 257 -23.60 11.10 -4.55
C LYS A 257 -22.34 11.92 -4.83
N ILE A 258 -21.33 11.36 -5.48
CA ILE A 258 -20.13 12.10 -5.86
C ILE A 258 -20.44 13.07 -7.00
N PHE A 259 -21.22 12.66 -8.01
CA PHE A 259 -21.48 13.47 -9.20
C PHE A 259 -22.58 14.53 -9.00
N ASN A 260 -23.55 14.29 -8.10
CA ASN A 260 -24.59 15.23 -7.73
C ASN A 260 -24.14 16.16 -6.60
#